data_04717aec73136a0f4f71243b82faf129
#
_entry.id   04717aec73136a0f4f71243b82faf129
#
_cell.length_a   1.000
_cell.length_b   1.000
_cell.length_c   1.000
_cell.angle_alpha   90.00
_cell.angle_beta   90.00
_cell.angle_gamma   90.00
#
_symmetry.space_group_name_H-M   'P 1'
#
loop_
_entity.id
_entity.type
_entity.pdbx_description
1 polymer ?
#
loop_
_entity_poly.entity_id
_entity_poly.type
_entity_poly.pdbx_seq_one_letter_code
_entity_poly.pdbx_strand_id
1 'polypeptide(L)'
;MTNIILFEPANANNPSLNVDEFIEFCKSNIFNSKLAISWKSNVWKRYYRFNKFDMNNNRNSKDRLDGSFIDFAKAYMFHIHSFNRSKSNQNTLSMLKIIEFVLLKLYGEANIIKCNNIIFDECARLASAKYSKVQAVGIGKELEKLCLFLTGNRMTTSSYFFWVNPLRHKITQSWKGYEPSLEGHSKLPDIKSVIAIAEIFSKDESQLSTRDIFTTSVLTLLMCAPGRISEILSLPADCEITEKDDKGIERYGLRFFSAKGYAGDIKWIPTVMVPIAQKAIARLKKLSNHARFASRTMEGQGTESSKYALITTKPQNFPWYDEEKRIKYSNALCLLFDRQLCQKTRKDFTSFFRPTAEFFRMDINAVASIKGTTNLFKRHGYINEDGIPYSIRTHQLRHLLNTFSQINGMDEFSIARWSGRKLVSQNVSYDHRSHLQMTKLIREKTTIEASNSHRKKEIAIMDITDFDSLNDGAVLVTKYGYCKHSYAFDVCGYYPIQDSGKDDDRLLVIHNKIIEKTYHDKN
;
A
#
# COMPACT_ATOMS: atom_id res chain seq x y z
N MET A 1 -11.19 18.64 7.76
CA MET A 1 -12.39 17.78 7.83
C MET A 1 -12.95 17.67 6.42
N THR A 2 -12.98 16.50 5.83
CA THR A 2 -13.64 16.27 4.55
C THR A 2 -15.12 16.12 4.84
N ASN A 3 -15.94 17.05 4.34
CA ASN A 3 -17.39 16.90 4.37
C ASN A 3 -17.72 15.62 3.58
N ILE A 4 -18.10 14.57 4.28
CA ILE A 4 -18.71 13.38 3.68
C ILE A 4 -20.10 13.82 3.31
N ILE A 5 -20.37 13.89 2.02
CA ILE A 5 -21.68 14.29 1.51
C ILE A 5 -22.49 13.00 1.38
N LEU A 6 -23.43 12.80 2.31
CA LEU A 6 -24.39 11.70 2.24
C LEU A 6 -25.52 12.10 1.27
N PHE A 7 -25.85 11.21 0.35
CA PHE A 7 -27.04 11.33 -0.47
C PHE A 7 -28.22 10.67 0.25
N GLU A 8 -29.32 11.38 0.38
CA GLU A 8 -30.59 10.87 0.88
C GLU A 8 -31.65 11.08 -0.18
N PRO A 9 -32.35 10.01 -0.64
CA PRO A 9 -33.37 10.14 -1.68
C PRO A 9 -34.61 10.86 -1.13
N ALA A 10 -35.11 11.85 -1.85
CA ALA A 10 -36.28 12.61 -1.47
C ALA A 10 -37.60 11.86 -1.74
N ASN A 11 -37.62 10.90 -2.68
CA ASN A 11 -38.82 10.21 -3.09
C ASN A 11 -38.83 8.73 -2.70
N ALA A 12 -39.81 8.36 -1.86
CA ALA A 12 -39.93 6.99 -1.36
C ALA A 12 -40.38 5.97 -2.41
N ASN A 13 -41.10 6.39 -3.46
CA ASN A 13 -41.87 5.50 -4.32
C ASN A 13 -41.50 5.56 -5.81
N ASN A 14 -40.52 6.37 -6.19
CA ASN A 14 -40.10 6.51 -7.59
C ASN A 14 -38.60 6.26 -7.77
N PRO A 15 -38.20 5.03 -8.13
CA PRO A 15 -36.78 4.69 -8.32
C PRO A 15 -36.08 5.51 -9.39
N SER A 16 -36.79 5.89 -10.47
CA SER A 16 -36.18 6.70 -11.53
C SER A 16 -35.81 8.09 -11.05
N LEU A 17 -36.72 8.75 -10.34
CA LEU A 17 -36.45 10.07 -9.76
C LEU A 17 -35.28 10.02 -8.76
N ASN A 18 -35.20 8.98 -7.94
CA ASN A 18 -34.09 8.82 -7.00
C ASN A 18 -32.72 8.65 -7.71
N VAL A 19 -32.70 7.99 -8.86
CA VAL A 19 -31.49 7.87 -9.69
C VAL A 19 -31.13 9.23 -10.30
N ASP A 20 -32.11 9.96 -10.85
CA ASP A 20 -31.90 11.27 -11.47
C ASP A 20 -31.41 12.29 -10.42
N GLU A 21 -32.03 12.34 -9.26
CA GLU A 21 -31.60 13.18 -8.12
C GLU A 21 -30.17 12.87 -7.69
N PHE A 22 -29.81 11.59 -7.62
CA PHE A 22 -28.44 11.17 -7.28
C PHE A 22 -27.44 11.64 -8.33
N ILE A 23 -27.76 11.52 -9.61
CA ILE A 23 -26.92 11.97 -10.71
C ILE A 23 -26.70 13.48 -10.64
N GLU A 24 -27.77 14.26 -10.47
CA GLU A 24 -27.70 15.72 -10.39
C GLU A 24 -26.94 16.19 -9.12
N PHE A 25 -27.18 15.52 -8.00
CA PHE A 25 -26.42 15.75 -6.77
C PHE A 25 -24.90 15.54 -6.98
N CYS A 26 -24.51 14.46 -7.66
CA CYS A 26 -23.11 14.21 -7.96
C CYS A 26 -22.54 15.21 -8.97
N LYS A 27 -23.30 15.61 -9.99
CA LYS A 27 -22.91 16.64 -10.96
C LYS A 27 -22.63 17.97 -10.27
N SER A 28 -23.52 18.40 -9.39
CA SER A 28 -23.38 19.67 -8.65
C SER A 28 -22.16 19.69 -7.73
N ASN A 29 -21.88 18.55 -7.07
CA ASN A 29 -20.76 18.44 -6.13
C ASN A 29 -19.40 18.25 -6.82
N ILE A 30 -19.35 17.79 -8.07
CA ILE A 30 -18.09 17.62 -8.79
C ILE A 30 -17.40 18.95 -9.07
N PHE A 31 -18.16 20.02 -9.30
CA PHE A 31 -17.64 21.38 -9.51
C PHE A 31 -16.98 21.94 -8.26
N ASN A 32 -17.47 21.57 -7.08
CA ASN A 32 -16.94 21.97 -5.78
C ASN A 32 -15.81 21.03 -5.29
N SER A 33 -15.55 19.95 -6.02
CA SER A 33 -14.50 19.01 -5.64
C SER A 33 -13.13 19.50 -6.13
N LYS A 34 -12.10 19.34 -5.29
CA LYS A 34 -10.68 19.57 -5.67
C LYS A 34 -10.19 18.56 -6.75
N LEU A 35 -11.07 17.77 -7.31
CA LEU A 35 -10.75 16.78 -8.34
C LEU A 35 -10.83 17.47 -9.70
N ALA A 36 -9.74 17.51 -10.45
CA ALA A 36 -9.72 17.97 -11.84
C ALA A 36 -10.42 16.94 -12.74
N ILE A 37 -11.72 16.78 -12.57
CA ILE A 37 -12.57 15.84 -13.31
C ILE A 37 -13.62 16.63 -14.06
N SER A 38 -13.75 16.39 -15.37
CA SER A 38 -14.84 16.93 -16.18
C SER A 38 -15.90 15.85 -16.38
N TRP A 39 -17.18 16.19 -16.08
CA TRP A 39 -18.30 15.27 -16.31
C TRP A 39 -18.43 14.87 -17.79
N LYS A 40 -18.14 15.80 -18.69
CA LYS A 40 -18.18 15.56 -20.14
C LYS A 40 -17.12 14.56 -20.62
N SER A 41 -16.01 14.38 -19.86
CA SER A 41 -14.94 13.48 -20.24
C SER A 41 -15.32 12.02 -19.96
N ASN A 42 -14.99 11.12 -20.90
CA ASN A 42 -15.11 9.67 -20.70
C ASN A 42 -13.88 9.06 -20.07
N VAL A 43 -12.87 9.86 -19.74
CA VAL A 43 -11.65 9.43 -19.08
C VAL A 43 -11.39 10.31 -17.86
N TRP A 44 -11.38 9.69 -16.68
CA TRP A 44 -11.08 10.36 -15.43
C TRP A 44 -9.73 9.87 -14.89
N LYS A 45 -8.91 10.78 -14.34
CA LYS A 45 -7.61 10.47 -13.75
C LYS A 45 -6.71 9.60 -14.63
N ARG A 46 -6.76 9.76 -15.95
CA ARG A 46 -6.03 8.99 -16.97
C ARG A 46 -6.32 7.49 -17.04
N TYR A 47 -6.88 6.87 -16.02
CA TYR A 47 -7.06 5.41 -15.95
C TYR A 47 -8.51 4.95 -15.74
N TYR A 48 -9.45 5.80 -15.32
CA TYR A 48 -10.87 5.46 -15.31
C TYR A 48 -11.45 5.77 -16.68
N ARG A 49 -11.71 4.74 -17.47
CA ARG A 49 -12.29 4.85 -18.81
C ARG A 49 -13.67 4.23 -18.79
N PHE A 50 -14.70 5.04 -19.10
CA PHE A 50 -16.09 4.63 -19.17
C PHE A 50 -16.41 4.03 -20.53
N ASN A 51 -15.69 2.93 -20.87
CA ASN A 51 -15.87 2.19 -22.11
C ASN A 51 -16.68 0.92 -21.85
N LYS A 52 -17.32 0.39 -22.91
CA LYS A 52 -18.05 -0.89 -22.86
C LYS A 52 -17.18 -2.04 -22.35
N PHE A 53 -17.86 -3.06 -21.84
CA PHE A 53 -17.21 -4.29 -21.40
C PHE A 53 -16.52 -5.01 -22.57
N ASP A 54 -15.38 -5.65 -22.32
CA ASP A 54 -14.58 -6.43 -23.26
C ASP A 54 -14.00 -5.67 -24.48
N MET A 55 -14.15 -4.35 -24.52
CA MET A 55 -13.50 -3.54 -25.54
C MET A 55 -12.05 -3.25 -25.20
N ASN A 56 -11.15 -3.48 -26.14
CA ASN A 56 -9.75 -3.09 -26.04
C ASN A 56 -9.63 -1.61 -25.69
N ASN A 57 -8.61 -1.24 -24.92
CA ASN A 57 -8.38 0.12 -24.39
C ASN A 57 -8.20 1.22 -25.47
N ASN A 58 -8.86 1.10 -26.62
CA ASN A 58 -8.86 2.09 -27.68
C ASN A 58 -9.58 3.37 -27.22
N ARG A 59 -8.99 4.51 -27.57
CA ARG A 59 -9.49 5.85 -27.20
C ARG A 59 -10.71 6.29 -28.04
N ASN A 60 -11.32 5.38 -28.80
CA ASN A 60 -12.40 5.69 -29.72
C ASN A 60 -13.70 6.03 -28.96
N SER A 61 -14.33 7.12 -29.33
CA SER A 61 -15.58 7.61 -28.75
C SER A 61 -16.78 6.66 -28.95
N LYS A 62 -16.69 5.73 -29.91
CA LYS A 62 -17.74 4.74 -30.20
C LYS A 62 -17.86 3.61 -29.16
N ASP A 63 -16.82 3.40 -28.34
CA ASP A 63 -16.76 2.31 -27.37
C ASP A 63 -17.16 2.76 -25.94
N ARG A 64 -17.79 3.92 -25.78
CA ARG A 64 -18.25 4.42 -24.49
C ARG A 64 -19.47 3.63 -23.99
N LEU A 65 -19.65 3.64 -22.66
CA LEU A 65 -20.85 3.12 -22.02
C LEU A 65 -22.11 3.75 -22.64
N ASP A 66 -23.21 3.03 -22.61
CA ASP A 66 -24.49 3.47 -23.11
C ASP A 66 -24.93 4.80 -22.48
N GLY A 67 -25.61 5.63 -23.28
CA GLY A 67 -26.04 6.97 -22.86
C GLY A 67 -26.97 6.95 -21.65
N SER A 68 -27.79 5.93 -21.53
CA SER A 68 -28.74 5.75 -20.42
C SER A 68 -28.07 5.32 -19.11
N PHE A 69 -26.82 4.81 -19.19
CA PHE A 69 -26.10 4.25 -18.03
C PHE A 69 -24.89 5.08 -17.59
N ILE A 70 -24.26 5.78 -18.54
CA ILE A 70 -22.97 6.44 -18.29
C ILE A 70 -23.01 7.49 -17.19
N ASP A 71 -24.10 8.22 -17.07
CA ASP A 71 -24.26 9.25 -16.05
C ASP A 71 -24.38 8.64 -14.65
N PHE A 72 -25.13 7.54 -14.50
CA PHE A 72 -25.16 6.79 -13.26
C PHE A 72 -23.78 6.21 -12.91
N ALA A 73 -23.09 5.62 -13.89
CA ALA A 73 -21.75 5.06 -13.67
C ALA A 73 -20.75 6.13 -13.20
N LYS A 74 -20.80 7.33 -13.77
CA LYS A 74 -19.98 8.47 -13.35
C LYS A 74 -20.36 8.95 -11.94
N ALA A 75 -21.65 9.06 -11.65
CA ALA A 75 -22.15 9.46 -10.34
C ALA A 75 -21.69 8.48 -9.25
N TYR A 76 -21.85 7.18 -9.48
CA TYR A 76 -21.45 6.16 -8.54
C TYR A 76 -19.93 6.11 -8.33
N MET A 77 -19.14 6.23 -9.40
CA MET A 77 -17.68 6.33 -9.30
C MET A 77 -17.22 7.56 -8.53
N PHE A 78 -17.88 8.71 -8.72
CA PHE A 78 -17.61 9.93 -7.96
C PHE A 78 -17.94 9.75 -6.48
N HIS A 79 -19.12 9.20 -6.18
CA HIS A 79 -19.57 8.90 -4.83
C HIS A 79 -18.58 8.00 -4.09
N ILE A 80 -18.25 6.83 -4.64
CA ILE A 80 -17.27 5.90 -4.03
C ILE A 80 -15.89 6.56 -3.85
N HIS A 81 -15.46 7.39 -4.79
CA HIS A 81 -14.19 8.09 -4.70
C HIS A 81 -14.17 9.15 -3.60
N SER A 82 -15.30 9.79 -3.31
CA SER A 82 -15.41 10.78 -2.22
C SER A 82 -15.13 10.17 -0.85
N PHE A 83 -15.52 8.91 -0.64
CA PHE A 83 -15.25 8.17 0.60
C PHE A 83 -13.83 7.57 0.68
N ASN A 84 -13.22 7.24 -0.46
CA ASN A 84 -11.95 6.52 -0.50
C ASN A 84 -11.00 7.07 -1.58
N ARG A 85 -10.45 8.25 -1.35
CA ARG A 85 -9.56 8.94 -2.30
C ARG A 85 -8.27 8.17 -2.63
N SER A 86 -7.77 7.37 -1.70
CA SER A 86 -6.48 6.65 -1.82
C SER A 86 -6.59 5.29 -2.48
N LYS A 87 -7.79 4.71 -2.64
CA LYS A 87 -7.96 3.37 -3.22
C LYS A 87 -8.19 3.43 -4.73
N SER A 88 -7.64 2.45 -5.43
CA SER A 88 -7.99 2.18 -6.81
C SER A 88 -9.41 1.59 -6.86
N ASN A 89 -10.32 2.27 -7.57
CA ASN A 89 -11.70 1.82 -7.76
C ASN A 89 -11.88 1.08 -9.11
N GLN A 90 -10.84 0.38 -9.57
CA GLN A 90 -10.89 -0.37 -10.84
C GLN A 90 -11.90 -1.51 -10.82
N ASN A 91 -12.05 -2.20 -9.69
CA ASN A 91 -13.06 -3.27 -9.56
C ASN A 91 -14.48 -2.70 -9.64
N THR A 92 -14.71 -1.52 -9.04
CA THR A 92 -16.00 -0.78 -9.17
C THR A 92 -16.29 -0.43 -10.62
N LEU A 93 -15.31 0.10 -11.35
CA LEU A 93 -15.47 0.41 -12.77
C LEU A 93 -15.71 -0.84 -13.62
N SER A 94 -14.97 -1.94 -13.34
CA SER A 94 -15.18 -3.21 -14.03
C SER A 94 -16.57 -3.79 -13.76
N MET A 95 -17.05 -3.70 -12.53
CA MET A 95 -18.40 -4.08 -12.14
C MET A 95 -19.45 -3.29 -12.94
N LEU A 96 -19.33 -1.95 -13.01
CA LEU A 96 -20.27 -1.11 -13.75
C LEU A 96 -20.33 -1.46 -15.24
N LYS A 97 -19.18 -1.76 -15.86
CA LYS A 97 -19.10 -2.21 -17.25
C LYS A 97 -19.82 -3.54 -17.47
N ILE A 98 -19.68 -4.48 -16.55
CA ILE A 98 -20.36 -5.77 -16.63
C ILE A 98 -21.87 -5.60 -16.47
N ILE A 99 -22.32 -4.75 -15.53
CA ILE A 99 -23.74 -4.47 -15.32
C ILE A 99 -24.37 -3.87 -16.58
N GLU A 100 -23.73 -2.86 -17.16
CA GLU A 100 -24.22 -2.27 -18.42
C GLU A 100 -24.38 -3.33 -19.51
N PHE A 101 -23.35 -4.16 -19.69
CA PHE A 101 -23.37 -5.24 -20.68
C PHE A 101 -24.51 -6.25 -20.44
N VAL A 102 -24.75 -6.65 -19.20
CA VAL A 102 -25.80 -7.61 -18.84
C VAL A 102 -27.18 -6.99 -19.02
N LEU A 103 -27.37 -5.74 -18.62
CA LEU A 103 -28.64 -5.02 -18.80
C LEU A 103 -28.98 -4.88 -20.30
N LEU A 104 -28.03 -4.48 -21.13
CA LEU A 104 -28.22 -4.40 -22.58
C LEU A 104 -28.55 -5.77 -23.19
N LYS A 105 -27.88 -6.84 -22.74
CA LYS A 105 -28.10 -8.19 -23.23
C LYS A 105 -29.49 -8.72 -22.89
N LEU A 106 -30.00 -8.44 -21.69
CA LEU A 106 -31.26 -9.02 -21.22
C LEU A 106 -32.49 -8.13 -21.48
N TYR A 107 -32.31 -6.83 -21.46
CA TYR A 107 -33.45 -5.87 -21.59
C TYR A 107 -33.36 -4.95 -22.82
N GLY A 108 -32.27 -5.00 -23.59
CA GLY A 108 -32.05 -4.10 -24.71
C GLY A 108 -31.72 -2.64 -24.31
N GLU A 109 -31.79 -2.30 -23.03
CA GLU A 109 -31.47 -0.99 -22.48
C GLU A 109 -30.67 -1.12 -21.16
N ALA A 110 -29.72 -0.22 -20.94
CA ALA A 110 -28.89 -0.23 -19.76
C ALA A 110 -29.47 0.66 -18.64
N ASN A 111 -30.65 0.32 -18.15
CA ASN A 111 -31.31 1.07 -17.09
C ASN A 111 -31.03 0.43 -15.71
N ILE A 112 -30.36 1.17 -14.83
CA ILE A 112 -29.95 0.69 -13.50
C ILE A 112 -31.11 0.31 -12.59
N ILE A 113 -32.29 0.93 -12.77
CA ILE A 113 -33.47 0.62 -11.95
C ILE A 113 -34.00 -0.81 -12.13
N LYS A 114 -33.64 -1.47 -13.24
CA LYS A 114 -34.00 -2.85 -13.56
C LYS A 114 -33.08 -3.88 -12.89
N CYS A 115 -32.08 -3.45 -12.12
CA CYS A 115 -31.21 -4.37 -11.40
C CYS A 115 -31.99 -5.21 -10.39
N ASN A 116 -31.66 -6.50 -10.40
CA ASN A 116 -32.23 -7.52 -9.53
C ASN A 116 -31.21 -8.66 -9.32
N ASN A 117 -31.60 -9.69 -8.58
CA ASN A 117 -30.72 -10.83 -8.29
C ASN A 117 -30.23 -11.53 -9.57
N ILE A 118 -31.09 -11.71 -10.59
CA ILE A 118 -30.74 -12.39 -11.87
C ILE A 118 -29.63 -11.63 -12.59
N ILE A 119 -29.72 -10.30 -12.64
CA ILE A 119 -28.68 -9.44 -13.24
C ILE A 119 -27.36 -9.62 -12.49
N PHE A 120 -27.39 -9.62 -11.16
CA PHE A 120 -26.17 -9.71 -10.35
C PHE A 120 -25.53 -11.10 -10.39
N ASP A 121 -26.35 -12.16 -10.50
CA ASP A 121 -25.84 -13.53 -10.70
C ASP A 121 -25.13 -13.67 -12.06
N GLU A 122 -25.73 -13.11 -13.13
CA GLU A 122 -25.08 -13.12 -14.45
C GLU A 122 -23.82 -12.26 -14.46
N CYS A 123 -23.80 -11.13 -13.75
CA CYS A 123 -22.59 -10.32 -13.57
C CYS A 123 -21.50 -11.09 -12.84
N ALA A 124 -21.83 -11.83 -11.80
CA ALA A 124 -20.87 -12.66 -11.06
C ALA A 124 -20.33 -13.80 -11.93
N ARG A 125 -21.20 -14.44 -12.73
CA ARG A 125 -20.80 -15.50 -13.69
C ARG A 125 -19.82 -14.95 -14.72
N LEU A 126 -20.10 -13.81 -15.32
CA LEU A 126 -19.22 -13.14 -16.28
C LEU A 126 -17.89 -12.70 -15.65
N ALA A 127 -17.94 -12.15 -14.43
CA ALA A 127 -16.74 -11.77 -13.70
C ALA A 127 -15.83 -12.99 -13.46
N SER A 128 -16.41 -14.13 -13.08
CA SER A 128 -15.66 -15.38 -12.89
C SER A 128 -15.04 -15.92 -14.18
N ALA A 129 -15.73 -15.75 -15.31
CA ALA A 129 -15.28 -16.24 -16.61
C ALA A 129 -14.17 -15.38 -17.25
N LYS A 130 -14.19 -14.07 -17.02
CA LYS A 130 -13.34 -13.11 -17.77
C LYS A 130 -12.17 -12.54 -16.96
N TYR A 131 -12.24 -12.58 -15.63
CA TYR A 131 -11.23 -12.00 -14.75
C TYR A 131 -10.50 -13.08 -13.95
N SER A 132 -9.32 -12.73 -13.45
CA SER A 132 -8.62 -13.60 -12.50
C SER A 132 -9.48 -13.81 -11.24
N LYS A 133 -9.30 -14.96 -10.57
CA LYS A 133 -10.04 -15.31 -9.34
C LYS A 133 -10.04 -14.19 -8.29
N VAL A 134 -8.89 -13.52 -8.11
CA VAL A 134 -8.77 -12.40 -7.15
C VAL A 134 -9.59 -11.18 -7.59
N GLN A 135 -9.55 -10.84 -8.88
CA GLN A 135 -10.33 -9.73 -9.42
C GLN A 135 -11.83 -10.03 -9.40
N ALA A 136 -12.25 -11.26 -9.76
CA ALA A 136 -13.63 -11.67 -9.72
C ALA A 136 -14.22 -11.54 -8.30
N VAL A 137 -13.50 -12.00 -7.27
CA VAL A 137 -13.88 -11.78 -5.87
C VAL A 137 -13.96 -10.30 -5.52
N GLY A 138 -13.03 -9.49 -6.01
CA GLY A 138 -13.06 -8.04 -5.84
C GLY A 138 -14.30 -7.39 -6.48
N ILE A 139 -14.65 -7.81 -7.70
CA ILE A 139 -15.86 -7.37 -8.42
C ILE A 139 -17.12 -7.80 -7.66
N GLY A 140 -17.17 -9.05 -7.16
CA GLY A 140 -18.30 -9.53 -6.37
C GLY A 140 -18.55 -8.73 -5.09
N LYS A 141 -17.49 -8.27 -4.42
CA LYS A 141 -17.61 -7.35 -3.27
C LYS A 141 -18.17 -5.99 -3.66
N GLU A 142 -17.81 -5.49 -4.83
CA GLU A 142 -18.36 -4.21 -5.32
C GLU A 142 -19.82 -4.36 -5.75
N LEU A 143 -20.24 -5.51 -6.33
CA LEU A 143 -21.64 -5.84 -6.59
C LEU A 143 -22.46 -5.84 -5.30
N GLU A 144 -21.97 -6.50 -4.24
CA GLU A 144 -22.62 -6.52 -2.92
C GLU A 144 -22.84 -5.11 -2.35
N LYS A 145 -21.84 -4.23 -2.47
CA LYS A 145 -21.96 -2.83 -2.07
C LYS A 145 -22.96 -2.05 -2.92
N LEU A 146 -22.96 -2.28 -4.23
CA LEU A 146 -23.92 -1.64 -5.11
C LEU A 146 -25.35 -2.11 -4.83
N CYS A 147 -25.56 -3.40 -4.55
CA CYS A 147 -26.86 -3.91 -4.13
C CYS A 147 -27.40 -3.15 -2.91
N LEU A 148 -26.56 -3.05 -1.85
CA LEU A 148 -26.91 -2.28 -0.65
C LEU A 148 -27.15 -0.80 -0.94
N PHE A 149 -26.39 -0.20 -1.84
CA PHE A 149 -26.57 1.19 -2.24
C PHE A 149 -27.89 1.41 -2.98
N LEU A 150 -28.21 0.57 -3.97
CA LEU A 150 -29.45 0.67 -4.75
C LEU A 150 -30.68 0.45 -3.88
N THR A 151 -30.67 -0.55 -3.00
CA THR A 151 -31.79 -0.84 -2.10
C THR A 151 -31.95 0.22 -1.02
N GLY A 152 -30.86 0.65 -0.40
CA GLY A 152 -30.87 1.68 0.64
C GLY A 152 -31.37 3.03 0.13
N ASN A 153 -31.07 3.35 -1.13
CA ASN A 153 -31.52 4.58 -1.78
C ASN A 153 -32.78 4.41 -2.65
N ARG A 154 -33.46 3.27 -2.58
CA ARG A 154 -34.72 3.00 -3.31
C ARG A 154 -34.59 3.27 -4.82
N MET A 155 -33.48 2.83 -5.43
CA MET A 155 -33.15 3.05 -6.84
C MET A 155 -33.44 1.83 -7.72
N THR A 156 -34.24 0.88 -7.26
CA THR A 156 -34.62 -0.33 -8.02
C THR A 156 -36.11 -0.57 -7.96
N THR A 157 -36.65 -1.10 -9.02
CA THR A 157 -38.07 -1.53 -9.10
C THR A 157 -38.30 -2.89 -8.43
N SER A 158 -37.24 -3.62 -8.13
CA SER A 158 -37.32 -4.93 -7.47
C SER A 158 -37.61 -4.77 -5.99
N SER A 159 -38.77 -5.23 -5.52
CA SER A 159 -39.20 -5.13 -4.12
C SER A 159 -38.32 -5.97 -3.15
N TYR A 160 -37.67 -7.01 -3.65
CA TYR A 160 -36.85 -7.95 -2.88
C TYR A 160 -35.44 -8.08 -3.48
N PHE A 161 -34.72 -6.97 -3.59
CA PHE A 161 -33.37 -6.99 -4.09
C PHE A 161 -32.38 -7.16 -2.93
N PHE A 162 -32.12 -8.40 -2.56
CA PHE A 162 -31.07 -8.79 -1.62
C PHE A 162 -30.18 -9.83 -2.27
N TRP A 163 -28.94 -9.47 -2.55
CA TRP A 163 -28.01 -10.33 -3.26
C TRP A 163 -26.84 -10.78 -2.38
N VAL A 164 -26.62 -12.10 -2.35
CA VAL A 164 -25.51 -12.71 -1.64
C VAL A 164 -24.40 -13.02 -2.63
N ASN A 165 -23.22 -12.47 -2.41
CA ASN A 165 -22.07 -12.63 -3.29
C ASN A 165 -21.58 -14.08 -3.33
N PRO A 166 -21.71 -14.81 -4.47
CA PRO A 166 -21.23 -16.19 -4.61
C PRO A 166 -19.70 -16.27 -4.77
N LEU A 167 -19.05 -15.16 -5.12
CA LEU A 167 -17.61 -15.08 -5.41
C LEU A 167 -16.76 -14.83 -4.13
N ARG A 168 -17.22 -15.28 -2.99
CA ARG A 168 -16.44 -15.19 -1.74
C ARG A 168 -15.23 -16.12 -1.84
N HIS A 169 -14.07 -15.65 -1.39
CA HIS A 169 -13.02 -16.60 -1.01
C HIS A 169 -13.65 -17.53 0.03
N LYS A 170 -13.76 -18.83 -0.26
CA LYS A 170 -13.86 -19.79 0.82
C LYS A 170 -12.64 -19.49 1.68
N ILE A 171 -12.85 -18.96 2.87
CA ILE A 171 -11.88 -19.04 3.93
C ILE A 171 -11.81 -20.52 4.19
N THR A 172 -10.99 -21.21 3.44
CA THR A 172 -10.50 -22.49 3.91
C THR A 172 -9.71 -22.09 5.16
N GLN A 173 -10.33 -22.24 6.32
CA GLN A 173 -9.66 -22.53 7.57
C GLN A 173 -8.95 -23.87 7.36
N SER A 174 -8.05 -23.93 6.41
CA SER A 174 -7.11 -25.03 6.33
C SER A 174 -5.93 -24.68 7.23
N TRP A 175 -6.11 -24.94 8.49
CA TRP A 175 -5.08 -25.50 9.35
C TRP A 175 -4.61 -26.87 8.80
N LYS A 176 -5.07 -27.28 7.64
CA LYS A 176 -4.55 -28.40 6.87
C LYS A 176 -3.26 -27.92 6.23
N GLY A 177 -2.17 -28.44 6.74
CA GLY A 177 -0.79 -28.32 6.34
C GLY A 177 -0.52 -27.34 5.21
N TYR A 178 0.20 -26.29 5.54
CA TYR A 178 0.74 -25.34 4.57
C TYR A 178 1.55 -26.14 3.53
N GLU A 179 0.90 -26.58 2.47
CA GLU A 179 1.65 -26.92 1.28
C GLU A 179 2.16 -25.58 0.70
N PRO A 180 3.49 -25.38 0.63
CA PRO A 180 4.02 -24.26 -0.11
C PRO A 180 3.54 -24.44 -1.54
N SER A 181 2.49 -23.69 -1.91
CA SER A 181 2.03 -23.69 -3.29
C SER A 181 3.22 -23.32 -4.16
N LEU A 182 3.39 -23.98 -5.29
CA LEU A 182 4.39 -23.62 -6.31
C LEU A 182 4.39 -22.10 -6.60
N GLU A 183 3.25 -21.43 -6.40
CA GLU A 183 3.11 -19.97 -6.41
C GLU A 183 3.85 -19.26 -5.26
N GLY A 184 4.14 -19.93 -4.14
CA GLY A 184 4.86 -19.34 -3.00
C GLY A 184 6.29 -18.95 -3.36
N HIS A 185 6.99 -19.77 -4.12
CA HIS A 185 8.34 -19.47 -4.60
C HIS A 185 8.38 -18.27 -5.56
N SER A 186 7.32 -17.99 -6.30
CA SER A 186 7.23 -16.82 -7.18
C SER A 186 7.10 -15.50 -6.42
N LYS A 187 6.78 -15.53 -5.12
CA LYS A 187 6.64 -14.33 -4.27
C LYS A 187 7.95 -13.88 -3.65
N LEU A 188 8.92 -14.78 -3.50
CA LEU A 188 10.28 -14.44 -3.11
C LEU A 188 11.10 -14.00 -4.33
N PRO A 189 12.06 -13.09 -4.17
CA PRO A 189 12.98 -12.74 -5.25
C PRO A 189 13.99 -13.87 -5.47
N ASP A 190 14.50 -13.97 -6.69
CA ASP A 190 15.74 -14.70 -6.93
C ASP A 190 16.89 -14.00 -6.21
N ILE A 191 17.64 -14.75 -5.39
CA ILE A 191 18.75 -14.22 -4.60
C ILE A 191 19.81 -13.58 -5.49
N LYS A 192 20.04 -14.09 -6.71
CA LYS A 192 20.97 -13.52 -7.70
C LYS A 192 20.57 -12.08 -8.04
N SER A 193 19.26 -11.81 -8.17
CA SER A 193 18.75 -10.46 -8.42
C SER A 193 19.00 -9.51 -7.24
N VAL A 194 18.90 -10.00 -6.00
CA VAL A 194 19.18 -9.22 -4.79
C VAL A 194 20.65 -8.87 -4.69
N ILE A 195 21.53 -9.86 -4.91
CA ILE A 195 22.99 -9.67 -4.93
C ILE A 195 23.37 -8.67 -6.02
N ALA A 196 22.84 -8.79 -7.22
CA ALA A 196 23.12 -7.87 -8.31
C ALA A 196 22.76 -6.41 -7.96
N ILE A 197 21.64 -6.19 -7.24
CA ILE A 197 21.29 -4.84 -6.75
C ILE A 197 22.34 -4.33 -5.77
N ALA A 198 22.79 -5.16 -4.84
CA ALA A 198 23.81 -4.78 -3.86
C ALA A 198 25.15 -4.46 -4.54
N GLU A 199 25.57 -5.26 -5.51
CA GLU A 199 26.78 -5.03 -6.29
C GLU A 199 26.71 -3.74 -7.11
N ILE A 200 25.59 -3.47 -7.79
CA ILE A 200 25.42 -2.21 -8.51
C ILE A 200 25.41 -1.02 -7.54
N PHE A 201 24.73 -1.13 -6.39
CA PHE A 201 24.69 -0.07 -5.39
C PHE A 201 26.08 0.20 -4.77
N SER A 202 26.93 -0.81 -4.64
CA SER A 202 28.28 -0.65 -4.09
C SER A 202 29.22 0.16 -4.98
N LYS A 203 28.99 0.16 -6.30
CA LYS A 203 29.81 0.88 -7.28
C LYS A 203 29.93 2.37 -6.96
N ASP A 204 31.03 2.96 -7.42
CA ASP A 204 31.22 4.41 -7.36
C ASP A 204 30.16 5.16 -8.16
N GLU A 205 29.77 6.34 -7.68
CA GLU A 205 28.76 7.18 -8.38
C GLU A 205 29.19 7.58 -9.78
N SER A 206 30.50 7.68 -10.05
CA SER A 206 31.07 7.96 -11.37
C SER A 206 30.78 6.86 -12.39
N GLN A 207 30.59 5.62 -11.94
CA GLN A 207 30.30 4.47 -12.78
C GLN A 207 28.79 4.25 -13.00
N LEU A 208 27.96 5.02 -12.33
CA LEU A 208 26.51 4.87 -12.30
C LEU A 208 25.82 6.04 -12.99
N SER A 209 24.78 5.73 -13.74
CA SER A 209 23.89 6.77 -14.22
C SER A 209 23.04 7.34 -13.06
N THR A 210 22.55 8.57 -13.21
CA THR A 210 21.60 9.17 -12.26
C THR A 210 20.40 8.27 -11.98
N ARG A 211 19.93 7.55 -13.01
CA ARG A 211 18.83 6.60 -12.91
C ARG A 211 19.22 5.39 -12.06
N ASP A 212 20.41 4.85 -12.25
CA ASP A 212 20.88 3.68 -11.49
C ASP A 212 21.11 4.03 -10.03
N ILE A 213 21.70 5.20 -9.75
CA ILE A 213 21.87 5.72 -8.38
C ILE A 213 20.50 5.85 -7.71
N PHE A 214 19.50 6.42 -8.39
CA PHE A 214 18.16 6.58 -7.83
C PHE A 214 17.48 5.22 -7.58
N THR A 215 17.44 4.35 -8.60
CA THR A 215 16.78 3.06 -8.52
C THR A 215 17.38 2.18 -7.44
N THR A 216 18.73 2.05 -7.41
CA THR A 216 19.40 1.19 -6.42
C THR A 216 19.28 1.76 -5.02
N SER A 217 19.35 3.08 -4.81
CA SER A 217 19.17 3.68 -3.48
C SER A 217 17.78 3.40 -2.90
N VAL A 218 16.73 3.53 -3.71
CA VAL A 218 15.36 3.21 -3.27
C VAL A 218 15.19 1.73 -2.97
N LEU A 219 15.73 0.84 -3.81
CA LEU A 219 15.69 -0.61 -3.57
C LEU A 219 16.47 -1.00 -2.31
N THR A 220 17.60 -0.37 -2.07
CA THR A 220 18.40 -0.56 -0.85
C THR A 220 17.61 -0.19 0.41
N LEU A 221 16.88 0.93 0.41
CA LEU A 221 16.02 1.29 1.54
C LEU A 221 14.90 0.26 1.76
N LEU A 222 14.37 -0.35 0.69
CA LEU A 222 13.41 -1.45 0.81
C LEU A 222 14.03 -2.74 1.37
N MET A 223 15.34 -2.91 1.26
CA MET A 223 16.09 -4.01 1.87
C MET A 223 16.53 -3.72 3.31
N CYS A 224 16.60 -2.46 3.72
CA CYS A 224 16.91 -2.08 5.10
C CYS A 224 15.73 -2.22 6.05
N ALA A 225 14.49 -2.02 5.55
CA ALA A 225 13.28 -2.19 6.35
C ALA A 225 12.10 -2.61 5.46
N PRO A 226 11.20 -3.50 5.94
CA PRO A 226 10.11 -4.02 5.13
C PRO A 226 9.04 -2.94 4.86
N GLY A 227 9.29 -2.16 3.82
CA GLY A 227 8.42 -1.07 3.35
C GLY A 227 7.66 -1.41 2.07
N ARG A 228 6.70 -0.56 1.71
CA ARG A 228 6.14 -0.50 0.36
C ARG A 228 6.87 0.57 -0.43
N ILE A 229 6.97 0.38 -1.74
CA ILE A 229 7.62 1.37 -2.61
C ILE A 229 7.00 2.77 -2.45
N SER A 230 5.68 2.86 -2.29
CA SER A 230 5.00 4.14 -2.06
C SER A 230 5.38 4.80 -0.73
N GLU A 231 5.75 4.02 0.28
CA GLU A 231 6.22 4.53 1.57
C GLU A 231 7.60 5.16 1.42
N ILE A 232 8.53 4.52 0.71
CA ILE A 232 9.85 5.07 0.42
C ILE A 232 9.75 6.34 -0.44
N LEU A 233 8.93 6.32 -1.50
CA LEU A 233 8.76 7.47 -2.39
C LEU A 233 8.09 8.67 -1.72
N SER A 234 7.46 8.46 -0.57
CA SER A 234 6.86 9.52 0.25
C SER A 234 7.71 9.86 1.48
N LEU A 235 8.97 9.45 1.56
CA LEU A 235 9.83 9.87 2.66
C LEU A 235 10.12 11.36 2.59
N PRO A 236 10.07 12.08 3.72
CA PRO A 236 10.61 13.42 3.81
C PRO A 236 12.15 13.39 3.80
N ALA A 237 12.79 14.47 3.43
CA ALA A 237 14.24 14.56 3.39
C ALA A 237 14.88 14.55 4.79
N ASP A 238 14.12 14.90 5.81
CA ASP A 238 14.46 14.87 7.23
C ASP A 238 13.92 13.61 7.93
N CYS A 239 13.79 12.49 7.20
CA CYS A 239 13.25 11.25 7.74
C CYS A 239 14.19 10.53 8.72
N GLU A 240 15.47 10.87 8.75
CA GLU A 240 16.45 10.22 9.61
C GLU A 240 16.26 10.63 11.06
N ILE A 241 16.31 9.64 11.95
CA ILE A 241 16.21 9.81 13.40
C ILE A 241 17.30 8.98 14.05
N THR A 242 17.98 9.60 15.01
CA THR A 242 18.95 8.92 15.86
C THR A 242 18.53 9.16 17.31
N GLU A 243 18.35 8.08 18.06
CA GLU A 243 18.01 8.13 19.48
C GLU A 243 18.96 7.22 20.25
N LYS A 244 19.25 7.58 21.50
CA LYS A 244 20.01 6.72 22.41
C LYS A 244 19.04 5.84 23.18
N ASP A 245 19.38 4.57 23.24
CA ASP A 245 18.67 3.60 24.08
C ASP A 245 19.00 3.78 25.57
N ASP A 246 18.34 3.00 26.42
CA ASP A 246 18.54 3.06 27.87
C ASP A 246 19.97 2.70 28.32
N LYS A 247 20.74 2.05 27.43
CA LYS A 247 22.18 1.74 27.63
C LYS A 247 23.11 2.79 27.02
N GLY A 248 22.57 3.87 26.46
CA GLY A 248 23.34 4.94 25.82
C GLY A 248 23.82 4.62 24.41
N ILE A 249 23.39 3.51 23.80
CA ILE A 249 23.77 3.11 22.45
C ILE A 249 22.90 3.88 21.45
N GLU A 250 23.54 4.47 20.45
CA GLU A 250 22.84 5.16 19.37
C GLU A 250 22.12 4.18 18.45
N ARG A 251 20.83 4.42 18.23
CA ARG A 251 19.97 3.71 17.31
C ARG A 251 19.55 4.62 16.17
N TYR A 252 19.63 4.10 14.96
CA TYR A 252 19.27 4.82 13.75
C TYR A 252 17.97 4.27 13.19
N GLY A 253 17.06 5.15 12.87
CA GLY A 253 15.76 4.82 12.29
C GLY A 253 15.32 5.80 11.23
N LEU A 254 14.28 5.43 10.50
CA LEU A 254 13.63 6.27 9.51
C LEU A 254 12.16 6.48 9.88
N ARG A 255 11.71 7.73 9.83
CA ARG A 255 10.30 8.07 10.03
C ARG A 255 9.51 7.74 8.76
N PHE A 256 8.71 6.68 8.83
CA PHE A 256 7.84 6.22 7.75
C PHE A 256 6.40 6.63 8.00
N PHE A 257 5.72 7.00 6.92
CA PHE A 257 4.27 7.18 6.91
C PHE A 257 3.63 5.99 6.22
N SER A 258 2.88 5.18 6.95
CA SER A 258 2.23 3.99 6.41
C SER A 258 1.17 4.34 5.37
N ALA A 259 1.17 3.63 4.24
CA ALA A 259 0.18 3.81 3.16
C ALA A 259 -1.26 3.38 3.53
N LYS A 260 -1.48 2.75 4.69
CA LYS A 260 -2.78 2.18 5.09
C LYS A 260 -3.23 2.60 6.50
N GLY A 261 -3.10 3.89 6.82
CA GLY A 261 -3.77 4.45 8.01
C GLY A 261 -3.08 4.17 9.33
N TYR A 262 -1.80 3.90 9.34
CA TYR A 262 -0.96 3.96 10.54
C TYR A 262 -0.37 5.37 10.63
N ALA A 263 -0.56 6.07 11.74
CA ALA A 263 0.14 7.32 12.03
C ALA A 263 1.65 7.05 11.98
N GLY A 264 2.42 7.92 11.35
CA GLY A 264 3.84 7.72 11.09
C GLY A 264 4.59 7.10 12.26
N ASP A 265 5.34 6.05 11.99
CA ASP A 265 6.12 5.30 12.98
C ASP A 265 7.60 5.28 12.59
N ILE A 266 8.48 5.21 13.57
CA ILE A 266 9.91 5.03 13.34
C ILE A 266 10.14 3.56 13.01
N LYS A 267 10.81 3.31 11.89
CA LYS A 267 11.35 1.98 11.58
C LYS A 267 12.83 1.99 11.87
N TRP A 268 13.20 1.29 12.91
CA TRP A 268 14.60 1.10 13.27
C TRP A 268 15.30 0.26 12.20
N ILE A 269 16.52 0.66 11.88
CA ILE A 269 17.36 -0.03 10.89
C ILE A 269 18.35 -0.89 11.65
N PRO A 270 18.50 -2.19 11.33
CA PRO A 270 19.51 -3.04 11.90
C PRO A 270 20.90 -2.39 11.79
N THR A 271 21.71 -2.46 12.86
CA THR A 271 22.99 -1.74 12.98
C THR A 271 23.91 -2.01 11.78
N VAL A 272 23.98 -3.25 11.31
CA VAL A 272 24.78 -3.65 10.14
C VAL A 272 24.31 -2.98 8.83
N MET A 273 23.07 -2.56 8.76
CA MET A 273 22.48 -1.91 7.59
C MET A 273 22.52 -0.38 7.67
N VAL A 274 22.87 0.20 8.82
CA VAL A 274 22.87 1.66 9.02
C VAL A 274 23.77 2.39 8.03
N PRO A 275 25.03 2.02 7.81
CA PRO A 275 25.89 2.71 6.84
C PRO A 275 25.32 2.64 5.40
N ILE A 276 24.67 1.52 5.07
CA ILE A 276 24.06 1.28 3.77
C ILE A 276 22.83 2.17 3.58
N ALA A 277 21.98 2.27 4.61
CA ALA A 277 20.81 3.14 4.61
C ALA A 277 21.19 4.62 4.51
N GLN A 278 22.18 5.06 5.29
CA GLN A 278 22.73 6.41 5.26
C GLN A 278 23.31 6.77 3.87
N LYS A 279 24.07 5.86 3.25
CA LYS A 279 24.59 6.04 1.88
C LYS A 279 23.44 6.20 0.89
N ALA A 280 22.38 5.40 1.01
CA ALA A 280 21.21 5.49 0.14
C ALA A 280 20.47 6.83 0.33
N ILE A 281 20.23 7.26 1.56
CA ILE A 281 19.60 8.54 1.88
C ILE A 281 20.44 9.71 1.38
N ALA A 282 21.76 9.70 1.59
CA ALA A 282 22.67 10.74 1.12
C ALA A 282 22.62 10.90 -0.42
N ARG A 283 22.63 9.78 -1.16
CA ARG A 283 22.47 9.78 -2.62
C ARG A 283 21.14 10.37 -3.06
N LEU A 284 20.04 9.98 -2.41
CA LEU A 284 18.72 10.53 -2.72
C LEU A 284 18.62 12.03 -2.37
N LYS A 285 19.17 12.45 -1.22
CA LYS A 285 19.25 13.88 -0.85
C LYS A 285 20.03 14.69 -1.88
N LYS A 286 21.17 14.18 -2.37
CA LYS A 286 21.99 14.79 -3.42
C LYS A 286 21.21 14.95 -4.73
N LEU A 287 20.51 13.89 -5.17
CA LEU A 287 19.73 13.89 -6.39
C LEU A 287 18.53 14.85 -6.34
N SER A 288 17.86 14.95 -5.21
CA SER A 288 16.66 15.78 -5.02
C SER A 288 16.98 17.23 -4.64
N ASN A 289 18.24 17.55 -4.30
CA ASN A 289 18.60 18.84 -3.73
C ASN A 289 18.15 20.03 -4.59
N HIS A 290 18.43 20.00 -5.89
CA HIS A 290 18.07 21.09 -6.79
C HIS A 290 16.56 21.28 -6.91
N ALA A 291 15.79 20.20 -7.01
CA ALA A 291 14.33 20.27 -7.09
C ALA A 291 13.71 20.75 -5.77
N ARG A 292 14.24 20.30 -4.63
CA ARG A 292 13.82 20.79 -3.31
C ARG A 292 14.15 22.26 -3.08
N PHE A 293 15.35 22.69 -3.53
CA PHE A 293 15.76 24.10 -3.46
C PHE A 293 14.81 24.98 -4.29
N ALA A 294 14.56 24.59 -5.54
CA ALA A 294 13.61 25.29 -6.39
C ALA A 294 12.21 25.40 -5.76
N SER A 295 11.76 24.34 -5.09
CA SER A 295 10.48 24.34 -4.36
C SER A 295 10.48 25.32 -3.18
N ARG A 296 11.57 25.42 -2.41
CA ARG A 296 11.72 26.40 -1.31
C ARG A 296 11.61 27.83 -1.81
N THR A 297 12.27 28.13 -2.91
CA THR A 297 12.18 29.46 -3.55
C THR A 297 10.74 29.78 -3.96
N MET A 298 10.02 28.79 -4.53
CA MET A 298 8.61 28.96 -4.90
C MET A 298 7.67 29.08 -3.68
N GLU A 299 8.05 28.55 -2.52
CA GLU A 299 7.34 28.68 -1.24
C GLU A 299 7.62 30.04 -0.55
N GLY A 300 8.45 30.92 -1.14
CA GLY A 300 8.83 32.21 -0.55
C GLY A 300 9.89 32.13 0.54
N GLN A 301 10.59 30.99 0.66
CA GLN A 301 11.61 30.75 1.69
C GLN A 301 13.04 30.99 1.20
N GLY A 302 13.24 31.50 -0.03
CA GLY A 302 14.56 31.71 -0.62
C GLY A 302 14.79 33.16 -1.04
N THR A 303 15.96 33.72 -0.68
CA THR A 303 16.36 35.12 -0.96
C THR A 303 17.16 35.31 -2.24
N GLU A 304 17.48 34.23 -2.95
CA GLU A 304 18.32 34.33 -4.17
C GLU A 304 17.52 34.06 -5.45
N SER A 305 17.70 34.97 -6.40
CA SER A 305 17.33 34.84 -7.82
C SER A 305 18.14 33.69 -8.44
N SER A 306 17.68 32.46 -8.26
CA SER A 306 18.38 31.27 -8.69
C SER A 306 18.12 30.99 -10.17
N LYS A 307 19.09 30.36 -10.86
CA LYS A 307 19.00 29.77 -12.21
C LYS A 307 17.74 28.85 -12.39
N TYR A 308 17.02 28.54 -11.34
CA TYR A 308 15.83 27.68 -11.28
C TYR A 308 14.52 28.47 -11.26
N ALA A 309 14.54 29.80 -11.43
CA ALA A 309 13.34 30.62 -11.62
C ALA A 309 12.49 30.23 -12.87
N LEU A 310 12.97 29.26 -13.64
CA LEU A 310 12.34 28.76 -14.87
C LEU A 310 11.25 27.72 -14.64
N ILE A 311 10.87 27.38 -13.39
CA ILE A 311 9.73 26.49 -13.17
C ILE A 311 8.46 27.26 -13.53
N THR A 312 7.97 27.01 -14.73
CA THR A 312 6.81 27.70 -15.30
C THR A 312 5.49 27.08 -14.84
N THR A 313 5.51 25.84 -14.38
CA THR A 313 4.29 25.08 -14.03
C THR A 313 4.28 24.67 -12.57
N LYS A 314 3.50 25.38 -11.74
CA LYS A 314 3.23 24.95 -10.37
C LYS A 314 2.38 23.68 -10.39
N PRO A 315 2.75 22.61 -9.63
CA PRO A 315 1.87 21.46 -9.44
C PRO A 315 0.54 21.87 -8.79
N GLN A 316 -0.56 21.20 -9.18
CA GLN A 316 -1.90 21.54 -8.72
C GLN A 316 -2.04 21.54 -7.18
N ASN A 317 -1.30 20.68 -6.47
CA ASN A 317 -1.34 20.57 -5.01
C ASN A 317 -0.19 21.30 -4.32
N PHE A 318 0.52 22.20 -5.02
CA PHE A 318 1.61 22.95 -4.41
C PHE A 318 1.08 23.78 -3.21
N PRO A 319 1.79 23.81 -2.06
CA PRO A 319 3.14 23.33 -1.81
C PRO A 319 3.25 21.85 -1.35
N TRP A 320 2.17 21.08 -1.39
CA TRP A 320 2.13 19.74 -0.84
C TRP A 320 2.55 18.66 -1.83
N TYR A 321 3.66 17.99 -1.54
CA TYR A 321 4.05 16.75 -2.21
C TYR A 321 3.11 15.60 -1.81
N ASP A 322 2.76 15.52 -0.53
CA ASP A 322 1.75 14.64 0.05
C ASP A 322 0.99 15.42 1.14
N GLU A 323 -0.22 15.88 0.82
CA GLU A 323 -1.02 16.72 1.71
C GLU A 323 -1.48 15.95 2.96
N GLU A 324 -1.84 14.66 2.81
CA GLU A 324 -2.29 13.82 3.93
C GLU A 324 -1.18 13.62 4.97
N LYS A 325 0.06 13.47 4.50
CA LYS A 325 1.25 13.30 5.34
C LYS A 325 1.94 14.63 5.69
N ARG A 326 1.40 15.74 5.23
CA ARG A 326 1.95 17.10 5.40
C ARG A 326 3.40 17.24 4.93
N ILE A 327 3.76 16.54 3.86
CA ILE A 327 5.09 16.64 3.26
C ILE A 327 5.03 17.67 2.13
N LYS A 328 5.83 18.74 2.25
CA LYS A 328 5.97 19.75 1.20
C LYS A 328 6.93 19.28 0.11
N TYR A 329 6.82 19.88 -1.08
CA TYR A 329 7.79 19.64 -2.16
C TYR A 329 9.23 19.97 -1.73
N SER A 330 9.42 21.02 -0.95
CA SER A 330 10.72 21.41 -0.39
C SER A 330 11.36 20.39 0.56
N ASN A 331 10.56 19.47 1.09
CA ASN A 331 11.01 18.42 2.02
C ASN A 331 10.79 16.99 1.49
N ALA A 332 10.55 16.80 0.19
CA ALA A 332 10.33 15.45 -0.35
C ALA A 332 11.66 14.82 -0.80
N LEU A 333 12.03 13.68 -0.19
CA LEU A 333 13.31 13.00 -0.46
C LEU A 333 13.45 12.55 -1.93
N CYS A 334 12.36 12.10 -2.55
CA CYS A 334 12.35 11.56 -3.91
C CYS A 334 11.81 12.55 -4.95
N LEU A 335 11.89 13.87 -4.68
CA LEU A 335 11.54 14.89 -5.66
C LEU A 335 12.64 15.08 -6.69
N LEU A 336 12.28 15.07 -7.97
CA LEU A 336 13.20 15.26 -9.09
C LEU A 336 12.63 16.28 -10.08
N PHE A 337 13.45 16.73 -11.02
CA PHE A 337 12.97 17.42 -12.21
C PHE A 337 12.53 16.41 -13.29
N ASP A 338 11.66 16.86 -14.18
CA ASP A 338 11.24 16.01 -15.30
C ASP A 338 12.46 15.62 -16.15
N ARG A 339 12.43 14.37 -16.64
CA ARG A 339 13.52 13.76 -17.41
C ARG A 339 14.91 13.72 -16.73
N GLN A 340 15.02 14.07 -15.44
CA GLN A 340 16.30 14.00 -14.71
C GLN A 340 16.91 12.59 -14.71
N LEU A 341 16.09 11.57 -14.75
CA LEU A 341 16.49 10.16 -14.80
C LEU A 341 16.64 9.61 -16.24
N CYS A 342 16.45 10.44 -17.26
CA CYS A 342 16.60 10.03 -18.65
C CYS A 342 18.02 10.29 -19.14
N GLN A 343 18.67 9.28 -19.73
CA GLN A 343 20.05 9.43 -20.26
C GLN A 343 20.11 10.15 -21.61
N LYS A 344 19.07 10.00 -22.45
CA LYS A 344 19.08 10.40 -23.86
C LYS A 344 18.41 11.73 -24.16
N THR A 345 17.74 12.34 -23.19
CA THR A 345 16.99 13.58 -23.38
C THR A 345 17.53 14.68 -22.49
N ARG A 346 17.48 15.92 -22.98
CA ARG A 346 17.85 17.10 -22.19
C ARG A 346 16.97 17.15 -20.93
N LYS A 347 17.61 17.37 -19.77
CA LYS A 347 16.91 17.55 -18.49
C LYS A 347 15.96 18.74 -18.63
N ASP A 348 14.74 18.56 -18.18
CA ASP A 348 13.74 19.63 -18.14
C ASP A 348 13.62 20.15 -16.70
N PHE A 349 14.10 21.36 -16.48
CA PHE A 349 14.05 22.03 -15.19
C PHE A 349 12.78 22.86 -14.99
N THR A 350 11.82 22.80 -15.93
CA THR A 350 10.58 23.60 -15.89
C THR A 350 9.47 22.94 -15.10
N SER A 351 9.57 21.65 -14.85
CA SER A 351 8.56 20.87 -14.12
C SER A 351 9.14 19.84 -13.16
N PHE A 352 8.38 19.53 -12.10
CA PHE A 352 8.74 18.51 -11.14
C PHE A 352 8.26 17.13 -11.57
N PHE A 353 9.08 16.12 -11.31
CA PHE A 353 8.76 14.72 -11.48
C PHE A 353 8.62 14.03 -10.12
N ARG A 354 7.49 13.35 -9.94
CA ARG A 354 7.24 12.47 -8.80
C ARG A 354 7.35 11.02 -9.26
N PRO A 355 8.41 10.30 -8.89
CA PRO A 355 8.54 8.89 -9.24
C PRO A 355 7.37 8.07 -8.70
N THR A 356 6.95 7.08 -9.47
CA THR A 356 5.84 6.18 -9.10
C THR A 356 6.30 4.74 -9.05
N ALA A 357 5.50 3.85 -8.47
CA ALA A 357 5.76 2.41 -8.49
C ALA A 357 5.90 1.86 -9.92
N GLU A 358 5.22 2.48 -10.89
CA GLU A 358 5.29 2.11 -12.31
C GLU A 358 6.68 2.37 -12.90
N PHE A 359 7.36 3.47 -12.50
CA PHE A 359 8.75 3.72 -12.89
C PHE A 359 9.65 2.54 -12.51
N PHE A 360 9.51 2.04 -11.26
CA PHE A 360 10.31 0.90 -10.81
C PHE A 360 9.90 -0.38 -11.54
N ARG A 361 8.60 -0.61 -11.76
CA ARG A 361 8.14 -1.77 -12.54
C ARG A 361 8.79 -1.82 -13.91
N MET A 362 8.94 -0.68 -14.56
CA MET A 362 9.59 -0.56 -15.86
C MET A 362 11.10 -0.73 -15.79
N ASP A 363 11.73 -0.31 -14.69
CA ASP A 363 13.19 -0.25 -14.58
C ASP A 363 13.82 -1.55 -14.04
N ILE A 364 13.07 -2.38 -13.32
CA ILE A 364 13.60 -3.59 -12.65
C ILE A 364 12.92 -4.89 -13.10
N ASN A 365 11.92 -4.83 -13.98
CA ASN A 365 11.23 -6.02 -14.46
C ASN A 365 11.56 -6.28 -15.94
N ALA A 366 11.92 -7.53 -16.27
CA ALA A 366 12.28 -7.93 -17.62
C ALA A 366 11.10 -7.91 -18.63
N VAL A 367 9.87 -8.11 -18.14
CA VAL A 367 8.66 -8.17 -18.99
C VAL A 367 8.30 -6.81 -19.59
N ALA A 368 8.86 -5.74 -19.08
CA ALA A 368 8.56 -4.38 -19.53
C ALA A 368 9.46 -3.90 -20.66
N SER A 369 9.98 -4.76 -21.52
CA SER A 369 10.70 -4.31 -22.71
C SER A 369 9.74 -3.69 -23.74
N ILE A 370 9.25 -2.50 -23.42
CA ILE A 370 8.80 -1.57 -24.46
C ILE A 370 10.03 -1.29 -25.31
N LYS A 371 9.90 -1.42 -26.64
CA LYS A 371 10.98 -1.23 -27.59
C LYS A 371 11.87 -0.04 -27.19
N GLY A 372 13.14 -0.30 -26.87
CA GLY A 372 14.15 0.72 -26.59
C GLY A 372 14.44 1.04 -25.12
N THR A 373 13.74 0.48 -24.14
CA THR A 373 14.08 0.62 -22.72
C THR A 373 14.81 -0.62 -22.19
N THR A 374 15.98 -0.40 -21.59
CA THR A 374 16.74 -1.46 -20.92
C THR A 374 16.48 -1.38 -19.40
N ASN A 375 16.20 -2.51 -18.75
CA ASN A 375 16.08 -2.53 -17.29
C ASN A 375 17.47 -2.38 -16.61
N LEU A 376 17.47 -2.14 -15.29
CA LEU A 376 18.67 -1.99 -14.47
C LEU A 376 19.68 -3.14 -14.69
N PHE A 377 19.21 -4.37 -14.61
CA PHE A 377 20.07 -5.56 -14.71
C PHE A 377 20.74 -5.67 -16.09
N LYS A 378 20.00 -5.44 -17.17
CA LYS A 378 20.53 -5.47 -18.53
C LYS A 378 21.56 -4.37 -18.75
N ARG A 379 21.37 -3.17 -18.15
CA ARG A 379 22.34 -2.06 -18.24
C ARG A 379 23.69 -2.42 -17.63
N HIS A 380 23.70 -3.30 -16.64
CA HIS A 380 24.90 -3.73 -15.92
C HIS A 380 25.35 -5.16 -16.27
N GLY A 381 24.77 -5.81 -17.30
CA GLY A 381 25.20 -7.11 -17.77
C GLY A 381 24.72 -8.30 -16.94
N TYR A 382 23.77 -8.10 -16.01
CA TYR A 382 23.18 -9.20 -15.22
C TYR A 382 22.09 -9.90 -16.01
N ILE A 383 22.47 -11.00 -16.64
CA ILE A 383 21.61 -11.88 -17.44
C ILE A 383 21.73 -13.32 -16.93
N ASN A 384 20.67 -14.13 -17.11
CA ASN A 384 20.70 -15.55 -16.83
C ASN A 384 21.34 -16.35 -17.99
N GLU A 385 21.41 -17.66 -17.84
CA GLU A 385 21.97 -18.57 -18.86
C GLU A 385 21.20 -18.54 -20.18
N ASP A 386 19.91 -18.21 -20.14
CA ASP A 386 19.05 -18.06 -21.33
C ASP A 386 19.16 -16.68 -22.00
N GLY A 387 20.07 -15.81 -21.56
CA GLY A 387 20.23 -14.45 -22.06
C GLY A 387 19.14 -13.48 -21.59
N ILE A 388 18.29 -13.88 -20.63
CA ILE A 388 17.21 -13.04 -20.10
C ILE A 388 17.76 -12.22 -18.93
N PRO A 389 17.54 -10.87 -18.92
CA PRO A 389 17.96 -10.04 -17.81
C PRO A 389 17.28 -10.44 -16.49
N TYR A 390 18.00 -10.37 -15.39
CA TYR A 390 17.39 -10.53 -14.08
C TYR A 390 16.21 -9.58 -13.91
N SER A 391 15.28 -9.97 -13.07
CA SER A 391 14.10 -9.17 -12.77
C SER A 391 13.67 -9.34 -11.32
N ILE A 392 13.10 -8.29 -10.75
CA ILE A 392 12.58 -8.29 -9.38
C ILE A 392 11.35 -7.40 -9.31
N ARG A 393 10.47 -7.68 -8.35
CA ARG A 393 9.35 -6.80 -8.01
C ARG A 393 9.62 -6.19 -6.63
N THR A 394 9.37 -4.91 -6.45
CA THR A 394 9.62 -4.22 -5.18
C THR A 394 8.95 -4.90 -3.98
N HIS A 395 7.79 -5.52 -4.20
CA HIS A 395 7.06 -6.23 -3.14
C HIS A 395 7.73 -7.54 -2.71
N GLN A 396 8.53 -8.17 -3.59
CA GLN A 396 9.28 -9.38 -3.25
C GLN A 396 10.34 -9.11 -2.18
N LEU A 397 10.94 -7.91 -2.16
CA LEU A 397 11.89 -7.51 -1.11
C LEU A 397 11.21 -7.51 0.28
N ARG A 398 9.97 -7.05 0.34
CA ARG A 398 9.18 -7.09 1.56
C ARG A 398 8.83 -8.54 1.97
N HIS A 399 8.53 -9.42 1.01
CA HIS A 399 8.36 -10.85 1.29
C HIS A 399 9.65 -11.46 1.83
N LEU A 400 10.78 -11.18 1.20
CA LEU A 400 12.11 -11.67 1.62
C LEU A 400 12.41 -11.30 3.07
N LEU A 401 12.32 -10.00 3.41
CA LEU A 401 12.61 -9.53 4.77
C LEU A 401 11.70 -10.14 5.82
N ASN A 402 10.39 -10.25 5.52
CA ASN A 402 9.46 -10.86 6.48
C ASN A 402 9.74 -12.34 6.68
N THR A 403 9.95 -13.10 5.60
CA THR A 403 10.29 -14.52 5.68
C THR A 403 11.60 -14.72 6.43
N PHE A 404 12.60 -13.87 6.16
CA PHE A 404 13.89 -13.92 6.86
C PHE A 404 13.76 -13.66 8.36
N SER A 405 12.95 -12.65 8.72
CA SER A 405 12.66 -12.35 10.13
C SER A 405 11.93 -13.51 10.82
N GLN A 406 11.00 -14.16 10.14
CA GLN A 406 10.28 -15.33 10.65
C GLN A 406 11.21 -16.55 10.82
N ILE A 407 12.12 -16.79 9.88
CA ILE A 407 13.13 -17.85 9.97
C ILE A 407 14.04 -17.62 11.18
N ASN A 408 14.41 -16.37 11.45
CA ASN A 408 15.26 -16.00 12.58
C ASN A 408 14.48 -15.86 13.91
N GLY A 409 13.22 -16.28 13.98
CA GLY A 409 12.47 -16.39 15.21
C GLY A 409 11.83 -15.10 15.71
N MET A 410 11.83 -14.02 14.91
CA MET A 410 11.11 -12.79 15.26
C MET A 410 9.62 -13.09 15.44
N ASP A 411 9.00 -12.58 16.49
CA ASP A 411 7.58 -12.81 16.76
C ASP A 411 6.68 -12.10 15.74
N GLU A 412 5.48 -12.65 15.54
CA GLU A 412 4.58 -12.20 14.51
C GLU A 412 4.04 -10.77 14.73
N PHE A 413 3.88 -10.37 15.99
CA PHE A 413 3.43 -9.02 16.31
C PHE A 413 4.49 -8.00 15.92
N SER A 414 5.72 -8.27 16.25
CA SER A 414 6.87 -7.45 15.95
C SER A 414 7.12 -7.31 14.45
N ILE A 415 7.02 -8.41 13.71
CA ILE A 415 7.07 -8.39 12.24
C ILE A 415 5.95 -7.53 11.66
N ALA A 416 4.73 -7.66 12.19
CA ALA A 416 3.61 -6.86 11.74
C ALA A 416 3.86 -5.36 11.96
N ARG A 417 4.35 -4.99 13.14
CA ARG A 417 4.66 -3.62 13.50
C ARG A 417 5.80 -3.03 12.66
N TRP A 418 6.93 -3.71 12.59
CA TRP A 418 8.07 -3.32 11.75
C TRP A 418 7.68 -3.15 10.28
N SER A 419 6.77 -3.99 9.81
CA SER A 419 6.21 -3.90 8.47
C SER A 419 5.13 -2.82 8.32
N GLY A 420 4.69 -2.14 9.38
CA GLY A 420 3.61 -1.15 9.36
C GLY A 420 2.26 -1.78 8.98
N ARG A 421 1.91 -2.92 9.60
CA ARG A 421 0.62 -3.61 9.42
C ARG A 421 -0.31 -3.29 10.57
N LYS A 422 -1.59 -3.18 10.26
CA LYS A 422 -2.62 -2.96 11.26
C LYS A 422 -3.01 -4.26 12.00
N LEU A 423 -2.95 -5.41 11.31
CA LEU A 423 -3.35 -6.71 11.82
C LEU A 423 -2.21 -7.72 11.68
N VAL A 424 -1.93 -8.47 12.74
CA VAL A 424 -0.92 -9.55 12.76
C VAL A 424 -1.26 -10.65 11.74
N SER A 425 -2.55 -10.99 11.58
CA SER A 425 -3.01 -11.97 10.60
C SER A 425 -2.56 -11.70 9.15
N GLN A 426 -2.20 -10.46 8.83
CA GLN A 426 -1.65 -10.12 7.52
C GLN A 426 -0.25 -10.71 7.27
N ASN A 427 0.45 -11.17 8.31
CA ASN A 427 1.77 -11.80 8.19
C ASN A 427 1.71 -13.13 7.43
N VAL A 428 0.64 -13.88 7.58
CA VAL A 428 0.43 -15.18 6.90
C VAL A 428 0.66 -15.10 5.38
N SER A 429 0.28 -13.97 4.76
CA SER A 429 0.52 -13.74 3.33
C SER A 429 1.99 -13.59 2.94
N TYR A 430 2.88 -13.41 3.91
CA TYR A 430 4.30 -13.16 3.75
C TYR A 430 5.16 -14.28 4.34
N ASP A 431 4.54 -15.28 4.91
CA ASP A 431 5.23 -16.46 5.45
C ASP A 431 5.51 -17.45 4.30
N HIS A 432 6.77 -17.66 4.02
CA HIS A 432 7.25 -18.58 2.98
C HIS A 432 8.26 -19.59 3.55
N ARG A 433 8.21 -19.82 4.88
CA ARG A 433 9.05 -20.84 5.52
C ARG A 433 8.68 -22.24 5.01
N SER A 434 9.69 -23.07 4.79
CA SER A 434 9.46 -24.47 4.46
C SER A 434 9.01 -25.26 5.70
N HIS A 435 8.39 -26.44 5.48
CA HIS A 435 8.01 -27.35 6.57
C HIS A 435 9.20 -27.72 7.46
N LEU A 436 10.37 -27.95 6.86
CA LEU A 436 11.59 -28.27 7.61
C LEU A 436 12.04 -27.11 8.51
N GLN A 437 11.99 -25.87 8.00
CA GLN A 437 12.31 -24.67 8.78
C GLN A 437 11.33 -24.48 9.93
N MET A 438 10.03 -24.69 9.70
CA MET A 438 8.99 -24.64 10.73
C MET A 438 9.25 -25.69 11.83
N THR A 439 9.51 -26.93 11.44
CA THR A 439 9.78 -28.03 12.38
C THR A 439 11.03 -27.76 13.20
N LYS A 440 12.10 -27.21 12.59
CA LYS A 440 13.33 -26.83 13.30
C LYS A 440 13.05 -25.76 14.36
N LEU A 441 12.35 -24.68 13.99
CA LEU A 441 11.98 -23.60 14.93
C LEU A 441 11.12 -24.10 16.10
N ILE A 442 10.17 -25.00 15.84
CA ILE A 442 9.33 -25.61 16.90
C ILE A 442 10.21 -26.42 17.83
N ARG A 443 11.07 -27.28 17.31
CA ARG A 443 11.99 -28.10 18.14
C ARG A 443 12.89 -27.25 19.00
N GLU A 444 13.54 -26.23 18.44
CA GLU A 444 14.42 -25.33 19.18
C GLU A 444 13.67 -24.61 20.31
N LYS A 445 12.46 -24.08 20.05
CA LYS A 445 11.65 -23.44 21.09
C LYS A 445 11.19 -24.41 22.16
N THR A 446 10.73 -25.60 21.79
CA THR A 446 10.30 -26.64 22.75
C THR A 446 11.44 -27.09 23.64
N THR A 447 12.67 -27.21 23.11
CA THR A 447 13.85 -27.57 23.88
C THR A 447 14.22 -26.45 24.87
N ILE A 448 14.13 -25.20 24.47
CA ILE A 448 14.38 -24.03 25.33
C ILE A 448 13.33 -23.93 26.44
N GLU A 449 12.05 -24.17 26.13
CA GLU A 449 10.96 -24.15 27.10
C GLU A 449 11.11 -25.30 28.13
N ALA A 450 11.49 -26.50 27.69
CA ALA A 450 11.75 -27.63 28.58
C ALA A 450 12.93 -27.35 29.52
N SER A 451 13.95 -26.63 29.07
CA SER A 451 15.11 -26.26 29.92
C SER A 451 14.79 -25.07 30.86
N ASN A 452 13.81 -24.26 30.56
CA ASN A 452 13.41 -23.06 31.32
C ASN A 452 12.19 -23.29 32.25
N SER A 453 11.64 -24.51 32.31
CA SER A 453 10.43 -24.82 33.11
C SER A 453 10.58 -24.62 34.62
N HIS A 454 11.79 -24.37 35.11
CA HIS A 454 12.08 -24.05 36.52
C HIS A 454 12.32 -22.54 36.79
N ARG A 455 12.27 -21.66 35.79
CA ARG A 455 12.36 -20.22 36.02
C ARG A 455 10.99 -19.57 35.92
N LYS A 456 10.60 -18.86 36.99
CA LYS A 456 9.42 -17.96 36.99
C LYS A 456 9.46 -17.10 35.74
N LYS A 457 8.31 -17.00 35.01
CA LYS A 457 8.09 -16.08 33.91
C LYS A 457 8.30 -14.64 34.43
N GLU A 458 9.50 -14.13 34.36
CA GLU A 458 9.75 -12.71 34.50
C GLU A 458 9.29 -12.01 33.23
N ILE A 459 8.47 -10.99 33.38
CA ILE A 459 8.14 -10.07 32.28
C ILE A 459 9.43 -9.29 31.99
N ALA A 460 10.15 -9.71 30.98
CA ALA A 460 11.34 -8.98 30.55
C ALA A 460 10.89 -7.72 29.81
N ILE A 461 11.08 -6.57 30.43
CA ILE A 461 11.06 -5.28 29.72
C ILE A 461 12.33 -5.24 28.88
N MET A 462 12.15 -5.30 27.57
CA MET A 462 13.28 -5.29 26.65
C MET A 462 13.85 -3.92 26.46
N ASP A 463 15.13 -3.86 26.56
CA ASP A 463 15.97 -2.75 26.15
C ASP A 463 16.14 -2.75 24.60
N ILE A 464 16.35 -1.58 24.06
CA ILE A 464 16.60 -1.34 22.63
C ILE A 464 17.85 -2.09 22.12
N THR A 465 18.75 -2.50 23.01
CA THR A 465 19.95 -3.31 22.71
C THR A 465 19.61 -4.73 22.25
N ASP A 466 18.48 -5.26 22.68
CA ASP A 466 18.02 -6.58 22.27
C ASP A 466 17.55 -6.60 20.80
N PHE A 467 17.40 -5.42 20.21
CA PHE A 467 17.06 -5.26 18.80
C PHE A 467 18.17 -5.73 17.84
N ASP A 468 19.40 -5.77 18.30
CA ASP A 468 20.56 -6.27 17.52
C ASP A 468 20.66 -7.79 17.49
N SER A 469 20.04 -8.47 18.43
CA SER A 469 19.91 -9.92 18.34
C SER A 469 18.70 -10.23 17.45
N LEU A 470 18.96 -10.58 16.20
CA LEU A 470 17.94 -11.07 15.25
C LEU A 470 17.13 -12.26 15.79
N ASN A 471 17.56 -12.87 16.87
CA ASN A 471 16.87 -13.94 17.57
C ASN A 471 15.75 -13.43 18.49
N ASP A 472 15.80 -12.19 18.94
CA ASP A 472 14.84 -11.63 19.88
C ASP A 472 13.91 -10.56 19.31
N GLY A 473 14.05 -10.33 18.09
CA GLY A 473 13.29 -9.55 17.08
C GLY A 473 12.37 -8.55 17.53
N ALA A 474 11.58 -7.93 17.66
CA ALA A 474 10.78 -6.74 17.70
C ALA A 474 10.04 -6.56 19.02
N VAL A 475 10.09 -5.38 19.42
CA VAL A 475 9.63 -4.90 20.72
C VAL A 475 8.42 -4.00 20.52
N LEU A 476 7.36 -4.21 21.26
CA LEU A 476 6.26 -3.26 21.34
C LEU A 476 6.72 -2.05 22.15
N VAL A 477 6.93 -0.92 21.49
CA VAL A 477 7.17 0.34 22.18
C VAL A 477 5.85 0.92 22.65
N THR A 478 5.69 1.04 23.94
CA THR A 478 4.55 1.73 24.57
C THR A 478 5.04 3.02 25.22
N LYS A 479 4.14 3.90 25.61
CA LYS A 479 4.50 5.07 26.43
C LYS A 479 5.08 4.71 27.81
N TYR A 480 5.04 3.45 28.21
CA TYR A 480 5.54 2.93 29.49
C TYR A 480 6.80 2.07 29.34
N GLY A 481 7.31 1.89 28.11
CA GLY A 481 8.49 1.06 27.84
C GLY A 481 8.25 0.04 26.72
N TYR A 482 9.13 -0.94 26.65
CA TYR A 482 9.15 -1.97 25.62
C TYR A 482 8.59 -3.28 26.18
N CYS A 483 7.71 -3.95 25.45
CA CYS A 483 7.14 -5.23 25.86
C CYS A 483 7.61 -6.34 24.92
N LYS A 484 8.22 -7.40 25.49
CA LYS A 484 8.55 -8.65 24.80
C LYS A 484 7.52 -9.70 25.20
N HIS A 485 6.62 -10.03 24.30
CA HIS A 485 5.67 -11.11 24.50
C HIS A 485 5.44 -11.86 23.19
N SER A 486 5.50 -13.18 23.21
CA SER A 486 5.29 -13.99 22.02
C SER A 486 3.81 -14.26 21.81
N TYR A 487 3.14 -13.35 21.10
CA TYR A 487 1.71 -13.46 20.80
C TYR A 487 1.35 -14.61 19.83
N ALA A 488 2.36 -15.29 19.28
CA ALA A 488 2.13 -16.44 18.43
C ALA A 488 1.74 -17.71 19.21
N PHE A 489 2.08 -17.75 20.51
CA PHE A 489 1.89 -18.92 21.35
C PHE A 489 0.94 -18.70 22.52
N ASP A 490 0.72 -17.46 22.92
CA ASP A 490 -0.14 -17.15 24.05
C ASP A 490 -0.75 -15.76 23.93
N VAL A 491 -1.92 -15.56 24.51
CA VAL A 491 -2.60 -14.25 24.54
C VAL A 491 -1.98 -13.44 25.68
N CYS A 492 -1.52 -12.22 25.40
CA CYS A 492 -1.02 -11.34 26.44
C CYS A 492 -2.13 -11.03 27.47
N GLY A 493 -1.97 -11.52 28.68
CA GLY A 493 -2.92 -11.25 29.77
C GLY A 493 -3.01 -9.77 30.18
N TYR A 494 -2.13 -8.91 29.65
CA TYR A 494 -2.10 -7.46 29.87
C TYR A 494 -2.63 -6.65 28.68
N TYR A 495 -2.94 -7.29 27.56
CA TYR A 495 -3.55 -6.62 26.41
C TYR A 495 -5.02 -6.99 26.32
N PRO A 496 -5.94 -6.04 26.37
CA PRO A 496 -7.35 -6.34 26.18
C PRO A 496 -7.55 -6.91 24.77
N ILE A 497 -8.07 -8.11 24.67
CA ILE A 497 -8.65 -8.61 23.43
C ILE A 497 -9.76 -7.62 23.11
N GLN A 498 -9.68 -6.92 21.99
CA GLN A 498 -10.79 -6.15 21.46
C GLN A 498 -11.87 -7.15 21.04
N ASP A 499 -12.67 -7.58 22.01
CA ASP A 499 -13.97 -8.12 21.73
C ASP A 499 -14.94 -6.95 21.55
N SER A 500 -15.73 -7.04 20.51
CA SER A 500 -16.63 -6.01 20.03
C SER A 500 -17.52 -5.45 21.15
N GLY A 501 -17.28 -4.23 21.54
CA GLY A 501 -18.28 -3.35 22.15
C GLY A 501 -18.81 -3.79 23.49
N LYS A 502 -18.09 -3.44 24.54
CA LYS A 502 -18.54 -2.94 25.85
C LYS A 502 -17.38 -3.01 26.84
N ASP A 503 -17.22 -1.91 27.58
CA ASP A 503 -16.50 -1.72 28.82
C ASP A 503 -15.12 -1.05 28.77
N ASP A 504 -15.16 0.29 28.80
CA ASP A 504 -14.03 1.17 29.18
C ASP A 504 -13.55 0.94 30.62
N ASP A 505 -14.39 0.35 31.49
CA ASP A 505 -14.08 0.15 32.91
C ASP A 505 -13.04 -0.96 33.17
N ARG A 506 -12.89 -1.93 32.27
CA ARG A 506 -11.88 -2.99 32.42
C ARG A 506 -10.45 -2.50 32.19
N LEU A 507 -10.27 -1.48 31.35
CA LEU A 507 -8.98 -0.86 31.11
C LEU A 507 -8.45 -0.15 32.38
N LEU A 508 -9.32 0.47 33.14
CA LEU A 508 -8.97 1.15 34.39
C LEU A 508 -8.57 0.17 35.50
N VAL A 509 -9.26 -0.99 35.59
CA VAL A 509 -8.94 -2.04 36.57
C VAL A 509 -7.60 -2.71 36.30
N ILE A 510 -7.25 -2.94 35.03
CA ILE A 510 -5.96 -3.52 34.65
C ILE A 510 -4.84 -2.49 34.89
N HIS A 511 -5.06 -1.22 34.58
CA HIS A 511 -4.13 -0.14 34.82
C HIS A 511 -3.80 0.02 36.31
N ASN A 512 -4.80 -0.02 37.18
CA ASN A 512 -4.62 0.10 38.62
C ASN A 512 -3.89 -1.13 39.21
N LYS A 513 -4.15 -2.35 38.74
CA LYS A 513 -3.43 -3.56 39.15
C LYS A 513 -1.94 -3.55 38.74
N ILE A 514 -1.61 -2.94 37.60
CA ILE A 514 -0.22 -2.78 37.17
C ILE A 514 0.51 -1.78 38.07
N ILE A 515 -0.13 -0.68 38.42
CA ILE A 515 0.44 0.33 39.31
C ILE A 515 0.64 -0.22 40.72
N GLU A 516 -0.32 -0.93 41.29
CA GLU A 516 -0.20 -1.57 42.61
C GLU A 516 0.96 -2.57 42.66
N LYS A 517 1.15 -3.38 41.62
CA LYS A 517 2.22 -4.38 41.58
C LYS A 517 3.60 -3.76 41.44
N THR A 518 3.74 -2.64 40.73
CA THR A 518 5.01 -1.90 40.59
C THR A 518 5.39 -1.14 41.87
N TYR A 519 4.43 -0.84 42.75
CA TYR A 519 4.71 -0.20 44.05
C TYR A 519 5.05 -1.22 45.16
N HIS A 520 4.56 -2.45 45.05
CA HIS A 520 4.89 -3.51 46.04
C HIS A 520 6.25 -4.17 45.83
N ASP A 521 6.82 -4.11 44.63
CA ASP A 521 8.15 -4.65 44.33
C ASP A 521 9.31 -3.66 44.58
N LYS A 522 9.00 -2.48 45.16
CA LYS A 522 9.99 -1.45 45.52
C LYS A 522 10.12 -1.16 47.04
N ASN A 523 9.44 -1.96 47.89
CA ASN A 523 9.64 -1.92 49.35
C ASN A 523 10.17 -3.25 49.89
#